data_3e8203c9f0ba7adc777932a8d8851571
#
_entry.id   3e8203c9f0ba7adc777932a8d8851571
#
_cell.length_a   1.000
_cell.length_b   1.000
_cell.length_c   1.000
_cell.angle_alpha   90.00
_cell.angle_beta   90.00
_cell.angle_gamma   90.00
#
_symmetry.space_group_name_H-M   'P 1'
#
loop_
_entity.id
_entity.type
_entity.pdbx_description
1 polymer ?
#
loop_
_entity_poly.entity_id
_entity_poly.type
_entity_poly.pdbx_seq_one_letter_code
_entity_poly.pdbx_strand_id
1 'polypeptide(L)'
;TGLKNIKHGKNIQIKPYGIGGFQEQETEDGNGSESIEDAGLDLYYGLKSNLTLNLTYNTDFAQVEADNVQINLTRFNLFYPEKREFFLTRAKLFAFGNPRQTEMFFSRRIGLNQDVLGGSRLYGQIGKTSVGALNIHTKAENGLPATAYSAIRLRSDVRDRTTVGAIITDLSSSGGTNSVFGIDGQMRFWGSSSISAWYSEVNDSDLEKPSSASMIRVDLR
;
A
#
# COMPACT_ATOMS: atom_id res chain seq x y z
N THR A 1 27.22 -19.01 30.76
CA THR A 1 25.95 -18.48 31.30
C THR A 1 25.13 -17.90 30.17
N GLY A 2 24.37 -18.74 29.45
CA GLY A 2 23.44 -18.32 28.40
C GLY A 2 22.03 -18.07 28.97
N LEU A 3 21.35 -17.06 28.48
CA LEU A 3 19.94 -16.80 28.78
C LEU A 3 19.12 -18.01 28.28
N LYS A 4 18.62 -18.84 29.21
CA LYS A 4 17.73 -19.97 28.91
C LYS A 4 16.29 -19.55 29.25
N ASN A 5 15.32 -19.90 28.39
CA ASN A 5 13.88 -19.66 28.60
C ASN A 5 13.39 -18.20 28.45
N ILE A 6 13.90 -17.46 27.48
CA ILE A 6 13.28 -16.20 27.09
C ILE A 6 11.97 -16.54 26.36
N LYS A 7 10.83 -16.34 27.02
CA LYS A 7 9.51 -16.32 26.35
C LYS A 7 9.40 -15.05 25.54
N HIS A 8 9.14 -15.17 24.25
CA HIS A 8 8.78 -14.00 23.44
C HIS A 8 7.51 -13.36 24.05
N GLY A 9 7.67 -12.14 24.57
CA GLY A 9 6.54 -11.32 24.99
C GLY A 9 5.66 -11.00 23.77
N LYS A 10 4.35 -10.81 23.99
CA LYS A 10 3.47 -10.27 22.97
C LYS A 10 3.93 -8.86 22.66
N ASN A 11 4.42 -8.61 21.45
CA ASN A 11 4.85 -7.27 21.03
C ASN A 11 3.58 -6.49 20.63
N ILE A 12 3.11 -5.64 21.53
CA ILE A 12 1.98 -4.72 21.30
C ILE A 12 2.55 -3.32 21.39
N GLN A 13 2.33 -2.52 20.34
CA GLN A 13 2.66 -1.10 20.33
C GLN A 13 1.41 -0.31 19.97
N ILE A 14 1.10 0.69 20.77
CA ILE A 14 -0.04 1.60 20.57
C ILE A 14 0.53 3.00 20.36
N LYS A 15 0.16 3.66 19.28
CA LYS A 15 0.56 5.01 18.93
C LYS A 15 -0.69 5.90 18.81
N PRO A 16 -1.16 6.55 19.88
CA PRO A 16 -2.16 7.59 19.77
C PRO A 16 -1.54 8.86 19.20
N TYR A 17 -2.32 9.64 18.47
CA TYR A 17 -1.95 10.97 18.05
C TYR A 17 -3.13 11.94 18.20
N GLY A 18 -2.81 13.22 18.26
CA GLY A 18 -3.77 14.31 18.20
C GLY A 18 -3.13 15.53 17.56
N ILE A 19 -3.88 16.21 16.72
CA ILE A 19 -3.47 17.44 16.04
C ILE A 19 -4.45 18.52 16.41
N GLY A 20 -3.91 19.71 16.70
CA GLY A 20 -4.69 20.94 16.84
C GLY A 20 -4.00 22.04 16.05
N GLY A 21 -4.76 22.81 15.28
CA GLY A 21 -4.21 23.87 14.46
C GLY A 21 -5.27 24.88 14.05
N PHE A 22 -4.83 25.98 13.44
CA PHE A 22 -5.70 26.96 12.82
C PHE A 22 -5.27 27.12 11.37
N GLN A 23 -6.22 27.07 10.46
CA GLN A 23 -6.01 27.36 9.05
C GLN A 23 -6.65 28.71 8.74
N GLU A 24 -5.86 29.63 8.22
CA GLU A 24 -6.36 30.89 7.69
C GLU A 24 -6.66 30.68 6.19
N GLN A 25 -7.89 30.97 5.79
CA GLN A 25 -8.32 30.90 4.39
C GLN A 25 -8.75 32.30 3.95
N GLU A 26 -8.06 32.83 2.94
CA GLU A 26 -8.50 34.05 2.27
C GLU A 26 -9.75 33.71 1.44
N THR A 27 -10.88 34.25 1.84
CA THR A 27 -12.13 34.22 1.08
C THR A 27 -12.45 35.60 0.52
N GLU A 28 -13.25 35.68 -0.56
CA GLU A 28 -13.64 36.95 -1.17
C GLU A 28 -14.33 37.94 -0.19
N ASP A 29 -14.86 37.43 0.93
CA ASP A 29 -15.54 38.18 1.98
C ASP A 29 -14.70 38.53 3.20
N GLY A 30 -13.37 38.19 3.20
CA GLY A 30 -12.46 38.44 4.30
C GLY A 30 -11.74 37.19 4.80
N ASN A 31 -10.78 37.34 5.72
CA ASN A 31 -10.04 36.22 6.32
C ASN A 31 -10.94 35.39 7.21
N GLY A 32 -11.17 34.15 6.81
CA GLY A 32 -11.77 33.10 7.66
C GLY A 32 -10.69 32.31 8.38
N SER A 33 -10.89 32.08 9.69
CA SER A 33 -10.02 31.17 10.48
C SER A 33 -10.84 29.92 10.80
N GLU A 34 -10.33 28.76 10.42
CA GLU A 34 -10.93 27.46 10.73
C GLU A 34 -10.01 26.71 11.70
N SER A 35 -10.57 26.17 12.80
CA SER A 35 -9.82 25.31 13.71
C SER A 35 -9.80 23.88 13.17
N ILE A 36 -8.61 23.30 13.08
CA ILE A 36 -8.41 21.90 12.74
C ILE A 36 -8.16 21.14 14.03
N GLU A 37 -9.00 20.16 14.32
CA GLU A 37 -8.82 19.24 15.43
C GLU A 37 -8.96 17.82 14.90
N ASP A 38 -7.95 16.98 15.10
CA ASP A 38 -7.98 15.60 14.66
C ASP A 38 -7.28 14.68 15.65
N ALA A 39 -7.74 13.43 15.76
CA ALA A 39 -7.18 12.44 16.64
C ALA A 39 -7.33 11.05 16.06
N GLY A 40 -6.34 10.20 16.24
CA GLY A 40 -6.35 8.84 15.75
C GLY A 40 -5.46 7.91 16.57
N LEU A 41 -5.41 6.66 16.11
CA LEU A 41 -4.75 5.59 16.82
C LEU A 41 -4.19 4.54 15.84
N ASP A 42 -2.92 4.19 16.05
CA ASP A 42 -2.30 3.02 15.41
C ASP A 42 -2.00 1.94 16.47
N LEU A 43 -2.35 0.70 16.14
CA LEU A 43 -2.07 -0.49 16.94
C LEU A 43 -1.24 -1.48 16.12
N TYR A 44 -0.06 -1.84 16.62
CA TYR A 44 0.78 -2.89 16.08
C TYR A 44 0.76 -4.10 17.01
N TYR A 45 0.43 -5.26 16.47
CA TYR A 45 0.38 -6.51 17.21
C TYR A 45 1.21 -7.60 16.53
N GLY A 46 2.25 -8.06 17.20
CA GLY A 46 3.07 -9.20 16.78
C GLY A 46 2.31 -10.51 16.98
N LEU A 47 1.70 -11.04 15.92
CA LEU A 47 1.02 -12.36 15.96
C LEU A 47 2.02 -13.50 16.13
N LYS A 48 3.18 -13.37 15.47
CA LYS A 48 4.34 -14.27 15.55
C LYS A 48 5.61 -13.41 15.46
N SER A 49 6.75 -13.99 15.71
CA SER A 49 8.06 -13.30 15.63
C SER A 49 8.30 -12.57 14.29
N ASN A 50 7.69 -13.02 13.23
CA ASN A 50 7.86 -12.53 11.87
C ASN A 50 6.54 -12.22 11.15
N LEU A 51 5.43 -12.10 11.89
CA LEU A 51 4.11 -11.74 11.36
C LEU A 51 3.47 -10.69 12.25
N THR A 52 3.18 -9.53 11.68
CA THR A 52 2.62 -8.37 12.39
C THR A 52 1.27 -7.98 11.78
N LEU A 53 0.31 -7.73 12.65
CA LEU A 53 -0.94 -7.06 12.34
C LEU A 53 -0.82 -5.60 12.76
N ASN A 54 -1.17 -4.70 11.87
CA ASN A 54 -1.33 -3.28 12.14
C ASN A 54 -2.80 -2.90 11.91
N LEU A 55 -3.39 -2.22 12.87
CA LEU A 55 -4.72 -1.61 12.77
C LEU A 55 -4.56 -0.11 12.90
N THR A 56 -5.27 0.63 12.08
CA THR A 56 -5.26 2.09 12.11
C THR A 56 -6.68 2.64 12.11
N TYR A 57 -6.91 3.69 12.86
CA TYR A 57 -8.15 4.43 12.88
C TYR A 57 -7.85 5.92 12.80
N ASN A 58 -8.48 6.59 11.84
CA ASN A 58 -8.32 8.01 11.56
C ASN A 58 -6.84 8.40 11.52
N THR A 59 -6.06 7.67 10.71
CA THR A 59 -4.61 7.79 10.70
C THR A 59 -4.18 9.17 10.22
N ASP A 60 -3.27 9.78 10.97
CA ASP A 60 -2.73 11.09 10.64
C ASP A 60 -1.82 11.02 9.41
N PHE A 61 -2.25 11.63 8.34
CA PHE A 61 -1.42 11.89 7.18
C PHE A 61 -0.97 13.37 7.09
N ALA A 62 -1.37 14.23 8.02
CA ALA A 62 -1.01 15.64 8.02
C ALA A 62 0.48 15.88 8.34
N GLN A 63 1.14 14.94 9.04
CA GLN A 63 2.60 14.99 9.26
C GLN A 63 3.42 14.67 8.00
N VAL A 64 2.76 14.27 6.93
CA VAL A 64 3.46 14.05 5.67
C VAL A 64 3.73 15.43 5.06
N GLU A 65 5.02 15.78 4.96
CA GLU A 65 5.44 16.99 4.23
C GLU A 65 4.68 17.10 2.91
N ALA A 66 4.10 18.27 2.65
CA ALA A 66 3.45 18.54 1.39
C ALA A 66 4.38 18.16 0.23
N ASP A 67 3.86 17.46 -0.75
CA ASP A 67 4.66 17.14 -1.94
C ASP A 67 5.03 18.45 -2.65
N ASN A 68 6.27 18.54 -3.11
CA ASN A 68 6.70 19.71 -3.87
C ASN A 68 5.79 19.90 -5.07
N VAL A 69 5.25 21.10 -5.23
CA VAL A 69 4.44 21.45 -6.38
C VAL A 69 5.28 21.25 -7.65
N GLN A 70 4.86 20.31 -8.49
CA GLN A 70 5.48 20.05 -9.78
C GLN A 70 4.48 20.35 -10.88
N ILE A 71 4.89 21.15 -11.86
CA ILE A 71 4.07 21.40 -13.05
C ILE A 71 4.20 20.18 -13.96
N ASN A 72 3.09 19.45 -14.14
CA ASN A 72 3.08 18.31 -15.04
C ASN A 72 2.92 18.77 -16.50
N LEU A 73 4.03 18.81 -17.23
CA LEU A 73 4.04 19.09 -18.65
C LEU A 73 3.94 17.83 -19.53
N THR A 74 3.76 16.66 -18.91
CA THR A 74 3.67 15.38 -19.62
C THR A 74 2.26 14.79 -19.53
N ARG A 75 1.93 13.86 -20.43
CA ARG A 75 0.67 13.10 -20.39
C ARG A 75 0.64 12.00 -19.30
N PHE A 76 1.74 11.81 -18.59
CA PHE A 76 1.83 10.79 -17.55
C PHE A 76 1.55 11.42 -16.18
N ASN A 77 0.88 10.66 -15.31
CA ASN A 77 0.65 11.09 -13.93
C ASN A 77 1.99 11.30 -13.21
N LEU A 78 2.06 12.34 -12.38
CA LEU A 78 3.20 12.55 -11.50
C LEU A 78 3.28 11.42 -10.49
N PHE A 79 4.46 10.87 -10.31
CA PHE A 79 4.75 9.84 -9.35
C PHE A 79 5.39 10.45 -8.10
N TYR A 80 4.64 10.51 -7.01
CA TYR A 80 5.16 10.92 -5.71
C TYR A 80 5.50 9.69 -4.87
N PRO A 81 6.67 9.67 -4.21
CA PRO A 81 7.04 8.58 -3.33
C PRO A 81 6.09 8.51 -2.13
N GLU A 82 5.82 7.30 -1.64
CA GLU A 82 5.07 7.10 -0.40
C GLU A 82 5.89 7.63 0.79
N LYS A 83 5.27 8.41 1.67
CA LYS A 83 5.90 8.99 2.85
C LYS A 83 5.23 8.52 4.16
N ARG A 84 4.00 8.00 4.08
CA ARG A 84 3.20 7.62 5.26
C ARG A 84 3.73 6.34 5.88
N GLU A 85 4.03 6.37 7.19
CA GLU A 85 4.66 5.26 7.93
C GLU A 85 3.86 3.95 7.78
N PHE A 86 2.53 4.03 7.83
CA PHE A 86 1.65 2.88 7.66
C PHE A 86 1.94 2.12 6.37
N PHE A 87 2.15 2.80 5.26
CA PHE A 87 2.42 2.18 3.97
C PHE A 87 3.91 1.89 3.73
N LEU A 88 4.82 2.68 4.30
CA LEU A 88 6.27 2.51 4.13
C LEU A 88 6.79 1.21 4.75
N THR A 89 6.25 0.81 5.90
CA THR A 89 6.68 -0.41 6.57
C THR A 89 6.54 -1.61 5.64
N ARG A 90 7.66 -2.19 5.19
CA ARG A 90 7.69 -3.31 4.23
C ARG A 90 6.92 -3.05 2.92
N ALA A 91 6.93 -1.83 2.40
CA ALA A 91 6.26 -1.45 1.15
C ALA A 91 6.64 -2.36 -0.03
N LYS A 92 7.91 -2.80 -0.09
CA LYS A 92 8.40 -3.74 -1.12
C LYS A 92 7.66 -5.08 -1.16
N LEU A 93 6.92 -5.41 -0.12
CA LEU A 93 6.12 -6.64 -0.08
C LEU A 93 5.03 -6.65 -1.16
N PHE A 94 4.42 -5.49 -1.44
CA PHE A 94 3.37 -5.34 -2.44
C PHE A 94 3.90 -5.09 -3.86
N ALA A 95 5.23 -5.05 -4.05
CA ALA A 95 5.80 -4.93 -5.38
C ALA A 95 5.42 -6.14 -6.26
N PHE A 96 5.07 -5.86 -7.51
CA PHE A 96 4.67 -6.85 -8.51
C PHE A 96 5.45 -6.63 -9.81
N GLY A 97 5.80 -7.71 -10.48
CA GLY A 97 6.48 -7.64 -11.77
C GLY A 97 7.79 -6.83 -11.70
N ASN A 98 7.98 -5.93 -12.64
CA ASN A 98 9.14 -5.05 -12.72
C ASN A 98 8.81 -3.67 -12.13
N PRO A 99 9.48 -3.24 -11.07
CA PRO A 99 9.31 -1.89 -10.53
C PRO A 99 9.47 -0.81 -11.61
N ARG A 100 8.63 0.22 -11.58
CA ARG A 100 8.55 1.35 -12.53
C ARG A 100 8.00 1.00 -13.93
N GLN A 101 7.76 -0.26 -14.26
CA GLN A 101 7.11 -0.65 -15.52
C GLN A 101 5.69 -1.14 -15.31
N THR A 102 5.44 -1.78 -14.17
CA THR A 102 4.15 -2.35 -13.84
C THR A 102 3.92 -2.19 -12.35
N GLU A 103 2.93 -1.41 -11.97
CA GLU A 103 2.49 -1.25 -10.59
C GLU A 103 1.01 -1.64 -10.48
N MET A 104 0.75 -2.78 -9.81
CA MET A 104 -0.60 -3.27 -9.53
C MET A 104 -1.18 -2.65 -8.25
N PHE A 105 -0.33 -2.18 -7.37
CA PHE A 105 -0.71 -1.56 -6.11
C PHE A 105 0.11 -0.29 -5.90
N PHE A 106 -0.57 0.84 -5.83
CA PHE A 106 0.03 2.14 -5.57
C PHE A 106 -0.65 2.79 -4.37
N SER A 107 -0.05 2.63 -3.20
CA SER A 107 -0.61 3.10 -1.91
C SER A 107 -0.89 4.60 -1.88
N ARG A 108 -0.13 5.41 -2.63
CA ARG A 108 -0.28 6.87 -2.66
C ARG A 108 -1.63 7.35 -3.21
N ARG A 109 -2.34 6.50 -3.95
CA ARG A 109 -3.72 6.79 -4.38
C ARG A 109 -4.73 6.73 -3.23
N ILE A 110 -4.45 5.95 -2.20
CA ILE A 110 -5.32 5.78 -1.04
C ILE A 110 -5.24 7.05 -0.19
N GLY A 111 -6.36 7.71 0.04
CA GLY A 111 -6.41 8.93 0.84
C GLY A 111 -5.84 10.17 0.14
N LEU A 112 -5.77 10.21 -1.20
CA LEU A 112 -5.26 11.37 -1.94
C LEU A 112 -6.26 12.54 -1.92
N ASN A 113 -7.54 12.27 -2.03
CA ASN A 113 -8.62 13.26 -2.08
C ASN A 113 -9.71 12.99 -1.03
N GLN A 114 -9.49 12.08 -0.14
CA GLN A 114 -10.42 11.64 0.89
C GLN A 114 -9.66 11.18 2.12
N ASP A 115 -10.13 11.53 3.31
CA ASP A 115 -9.54 11.07 4.55
C ASP A 115 -9.65 9.56 4.71
N VAL A 116 -8.62 8.94 5.27
CA VAL A 116 -8.66 7.55 5.66
C VAL A 116 -9.39 7.41 6.99
N LEU A 117 -10.55 6.74 6.95
CA LEU A 117 -11.31 6.42 8.17
C LEU A 117 -10.57 5.40 9.03
N GLY A 118 -9.97 4.39 8.41
CA GLY A 118 -9.22 3.37 9.11
C GLY A 118 -8.92 2.17 8.24
N GLY A 119 -8.23 1.20 8.83
CA GLY A 119 -7.89 -0.02 8.12
C GLY A 119 -7.06 -0.99 8.90
N SER A 120 -6.71 -2.06 8.22
CA SER A 120 -5.88 -3.12 8.75
C SER A 120 -4.82 -3.54 7.75
N ARG A 121 -3.68 -3.98 8.26
CA ARG A 121 -2.59 -4.49 7.47
C ARG A 121 -1.92 -5.66 8.18
N LEU A 122 -1.81 -6.78 7.48
CA LEU A 122 -1.06 -7.95 7.91
C LEU A 122 0.18 -8.08 7.03
N TYR A 123 1.34 -8.20 7.63
CA TYR A 123 2.57 -8.36 6.86
C TYR A 123 3.60 -9.20 7.61
N GLY A 124 4.36 -9.96 6.85
CA GLY A 124 5.41 -10.79 7.43
C GLY A 124 5.80 -11.96 6.57
N GLN A 125 6.26 -13.02 7.24
CA GLN A 125 6.73 -14.22 6.58
C GLN A 125 6.20 -15.48 7.30
N ILE A 126 5.71 -16.43 6.51
CA ILE A 126 5.25 -17.74 6.98
C ILE A 126 6.05 -18.79 6.23
N GLY A 127 7.02 -19.41 6.91
CA GLY A 127 7.99 -20.31 6.27
C GLY A 127 8.81 -19.57 5.21
N LYS A 128 8.75 -20.03 3.96
CA LYS A 128 9.42 -19.40 2.80
C LYS A 128 8.55 -18.38 2.06
N THR A 129 7.32 -18.16 2.55
CA THR A 129 6.34 -17.28 1.88
C THR A 129 6.22 -15.96 2.61
N SER A 130 6.50 -14.87 1.93
CA SER A 130 6.17 -13.51 2.36
C SER A 130 4.69 -13.25 2.11
N VAL A 131 4.01 -12.72 3.12
CA VAL A 131 2.56 -12.46 3.11
C VAL A 131 2.31 -11.00 3.40
N GLY A 132 1.53 -10.35 2.54
CA GLY A 132 0.97 -9.02 2.76
C GLY A 132 -0.52 -9.03 2.50
N ALA A 133 -1.30 -8.47 3.41
CA ALA A 133 -2.70 -8.17 3.21
C ALA A 133 -2.99 -6.78 3.74
N LEU A 134 -3.85 -6.06 3.07
CA LEU A 134 -4.23 -4.69 3.38
C LEU A 134 -5.72 -4.51 3.12
N ASN A 135 -6.39 -3.81 4.01
CA ASN A 135 -7.73 -3.30 3.79
C ASN A 135 -7.83 -1.91 4.42
N ILE A 136 -8.22 -0.91 3.63
CA ILE A 136 -8.34 0.49 4.03
C ILE A 136 -9.69 1.02 3.57
N HIS A 137 -10.31 1.82 4.42
CA HIS A 137 -11.55 2.52 4.13
C HIS A 137 -11.33 4.03 4.19
N THR A 138 -11.82 4.75 3.18
CA THR A 138 -11.84 6.22 3.18
C THR A 138 -13.24 6.74 3.50
N LYS A 139 -13.30 7.99 3.97
CA LYS A 139 -14.58 8.70 4.18
C LYS A 139 -15.19 9.10 2.83
N ALA A 140 -16.50 9.30 2.78
CA ALA A 140 -17.13 10.02 1.69
C ALA A 140 -16.83 11.51 1.85
N GLU A 141 -16.14 12.10 0.89
CA GLU A 141 -15.64 13.47 0.99
C GLU A 141 -15.39 14.07 -0.39
N ASN A 142 -15.44 15.41 -0.49
CA ASN A 142 -15.17 16.15 -1.74
C ASN A 142 -15.98 15.65 -2.96
N GLY A 143 -17.22 15.19 -2.74
CA GLY A 143 -18.06 14.62 -3.79
C GLY A 143 -17.70 13.21 -4.23
N LEU A 144 -16.70 12.58 -3.59
CA LEU A 144 -16.30 11.20 -3.82
C LEU A 144 -16.99 10.27 -2.81
N PRO A 145 -17.45 9.07 -3.23
CA PRO A 145 -18.04 8.09 -2.32
C PRO A 145 -16.98 7.46 -1.41
N ALA A 146 -17.41 7.02 -0.23
CA ALA A 146 -16.56 6.19 0.62
C ALA A 146 -16.06 4.97 -0.19
N THR A 147 -14.77 4.69 -0.08
CA THR A 147 -14.10 3.68 -0.89
C THR A 147 -13.35 2.69 0.00
N ALA A 148 -13.50 1.42 -0.31
CA ALA A 148 -12.71 0.34 0.28
C ALA A 148 -11.59 -0.08 -0.68
N TYR A 149 -10.37 -0.11 -0.18
CA TYR A 149 -9.17 -0.57 -0.88
C TYR A 149 -8.67 -1.84 -0.22
N SER A 150 -8.52 -2.90 -0.98
CA SER A 150 -7.97 -4.17 -0.50
C SER A 150 -6.80 -4.60 -1.37
N ALA A 151 -5.79 -5.21 -0.75
CA ALA A 151 -4.70 -5.84 -1.47
C ALA A 151 -4.22 -7.08 -0.71
N ILE A 152 -3.96 -8.16 -1.44
CA ILE A 152 -3.33 -9.37 -0.91
C ILE A 152 -2.15 -9.71 -1.80
N ARG A 153 -0.99 -9.90 -1.22
CA ARG A 153 0.24 -10.28 -1.90
C ARG A 153 0.86 -11.50 -1.23
N LEU A 154 1.14 -12.50 -2.02
CA LEU A 154 1.91 -13.68 -1.61
C LEU A 154 3.14 -13.77 -2.50
N ARG A 155 4.30 -14.03 -1.90
CA ARG A 155 5.55 -14.27 -2.64
C ARG A 155 6.34 -15.36 -1.94
N SER A 156 6.69 -16.41 -2.66
CA SER A 156 7.40 -17.57 -2.10
C SER A 156 8.72 -17.83 -2.82
N ASP A 157 9.74 -18.16 -2.03
CA ASP A 157 11.00 -18.68 -2.52
C ASP A 157 10.84 -20.18 -2.73
N VAL A 158 10.56 -20.60 -3.98
CA VAL A 158 10.29 -22.01 -4.33
C VAL A 158 11.57 -22.81 -4.53
N ARG A 159 12.65 -22.17 -4.93
CA ARG A 159 13.99 -22.74 -5.10
C ARG A 159 15.04 -21.66 -4.88
N ASP A 160 16.31 -22.08 -4.75
CA ASP A 160 17.41 -21.12 -4.70
C ASP A 160 17.34 -20.17 -5.89
N ARG A 161 17.36 -18.87 -5.61
CA ARG A 161 17.29 -17.79 -6.60
C ARG A 161 16.02 -17.78 -7.48
N THR A 162 14.96 -18.50 -7.05
CA THR A 162 13.68 -18.56 -7.80
C THR A 162 12.53 -18.16 -6.89
N THR A 163 11.82 -17.12 -7.27
CA THR A 163 10.63 -16.63 -6.56
C THR A 163 9.41 -16.67 -7.46
N VAL A 164 8.27 -16.99 -6.88
CA VAL A 164 6.95 -16.86 -7.51
C VAL A 164 6.03 -16.07 -6.61
N GLY A 165 5.07 -15.38 -7.18
CA GLY A 165 4.14 -14.59 -6.42
C GLY A 165 2.80 -14.42 -7.08
N ALA A 166 1.82 -14.01 -6.28
CA ALA A 166 0.49 -13.63 -6.71
C ALA A 166 0.04 -12.38 -5.97
N ILE A 167 -0.71 -11.53 -6.64
CA ILE A 167 -1.33 -10.33 -6.09
C ILE A 167 -2.79 -10.28 -6.48
N ILE A 168 -3.63 -9.85 -5.55
CA ILE A 168 -5.02 -9.45 -5.80
C ILE A 168 -5.17 -8.06 -5.21
N THR A 169 -5.75 -7.15 -5.97
CA THR A 169 -6.17 -5.83 -5.46
C THR A 169 -7.63 -5.61 -5.82
N ASP A 170 -8.33 -4.95 -4.92
CA ASP A 170 -9.73 -4.60 -5.11
C ASP A 170 -9.98 -3.18 -4.61
N LEU A 171 -10.70 -2.41 -5.41
CA LEU A 171 -11.25 -1.11 -5.08
C LEU A 171 -12.76 -1.20 -5.24
N SER A 172 -13.50 -0.87 -4.20
CA SER A 172 -14.96 -0.93 -4.20
C SER A 172 -15.55 0.33 -3.59
N SER A 173 -16.49 0.93 -4.31
CA SER A 173 -17.27 2.11 -3.89
C SER A 173 -18.66 2.06 -4.50
N SER A 174 -19.55 2.97 -4.10
CA SER A 174 -20.84 3.12 -4.77
C SER A 174 -20.72 3.63 -6.21
N GLY A 175 -19.56 4.17 -6.60
CA GLY A 175 -19.27 4.63 -7.96
C GLY A 175 -18.75 3.55 -8.90
N GLY A 176 -18.43 2.34 -8.40
CA GLY A 176 -17.91 1.25 -9.20
C GLY A 176 -16.91 0.37 -8.46
N THR A 177 -16.45 -0.65 -9.16
CA THR A 177 -15.46 -1.62 -8.67
C THR A 177 -14.33 -1.80 -9.66
N ASN A 178 -13.12 -1.97 -9.14
CA ASN A 178 -11.94 -2.33 -9.93
C ASN A 178 -11.17 -3.43 -9.21
N SER A 179 -11.06 -4.60 -9.84
CA SER A 179 -10.33 -5.74 -9.29
C SER A 179 -9.21 -6.15 -10.22
N VAL A 180 -8.04 -6.38 -9.66
CA VAL A 180 -6.87 -6.86 -10.41
C VAL A 180 -6.35 -8.15 -9.80
N PHE A 181 -6.12 -9.13 -10.66
CA PHE A 181 -5.38 -10.34 -10.33
C PHE A 181 -4.06 -10.36 -11.08
N GLY A 182 -2.99 -10.79 -10.43
CA GLY A 182 -1.69 -10.94 -11.09
C GLY A 182 -0.85 -12.07 -10.52
N ILE A 183 -0.04 -12.68 -11.38
CA ILE A 183 1.00 -13.64 -11.01
C ILE A 183 2.33 -13.19 -11.56
N ASP A 184 3.40 -13.38 -10.82
CA ASP A 184 4.76 -13.03 -11.23
C ASP A 184 5.78 -14.07 -10.79
N GLY A 185 6.90 -14.11 -11.48
CA GLY A 185 8.01 -14.97 -11.14
C GLY A 185 9.34 -14.40 -11.62
N GLN A 186 10.39 -14.74 -10.89
CA GLN A 186 11.75 -14.40 -11.23
C GLN A 186 12.67 -15.58 -10.92
N MET A 187 13.55 -15.91 -11.86
CA MET A 187 14.63 -16.86 -11.67
C MET A 187 15.95 -16.18 -12.03
N ARG A 188 16.96 -16.34 -11.17
CA ARG A 188 18.33 -15.91 -11.44
C ARG A 188 19.20 -17.12 -11.73
N PHE A 189 20.02 -17.00 -12.76
CA PHE A 189 20.93 -18.06 -13.20
C PHE A 189 22.26 -17.42 -13.63
N TRP A 190 23.31 -18.19 -13.71
CA TRP A 190 24.65 -17.76 -14.12
C TRP A 190 25.01 -16.31 -13.80
N GLY A 191 25.71 -16.11 -12.70
CA GLY A 191 26.14 -14.78 -12.27
C GLY A 191 24.95 -13.89 -11.90
N SER A 192 24.76 -12.80 -12.65
CA SER A 192 23.69 -11.83 -12.46
C SER A 192 22.56 -11.92 -13.50
N SER A 193 22.60 -12.93 -14.38
CA SER A 193 21.55 -13.16 -15.37
C SER A 193 20.23 -13.56 -14.74
N SER A 194 19.12 -13.10 -15.29
CA SER A 194 17.79 -13.41 -14.77
C SER A 194 16.74 -13.48 -15.87
N ILE A 195 15.71 -14.26 -15.60
CA ILE A 195 14.43 -14.23 -16.32
C ILE A 195 13.35 -13.84 -15.35
N SER A 196 12.49 -12.93 -15.75
CA SER A 196 11.28 -12.53 -15.04
C SER A 196 10.08 -12.54 -15.97
N ALA A 197 8.95 -12.95 -15.43
CA ALA A 197 7.69 -12.96 -16.17
C ALA A 197 6.55 -12.57 -15.25
N TRP A 198 5.52 -11.96 -15.82
CA TRP A 198 4.28 -11.70 -15.12
C TRP A 198 3.09 -11.70 -16.08
N TYR A 199 1.92 -11.99 -15.51
CA TYR A 199 0.62 -11.89 -16.14
C TYR A 199 -0.33 -11.20 -15.18
N SER A 200 -1.22 -10.36 -15.70
CA SER A 200 -2.28 -9.71 -14.91
C SER A 200 -3.55 -9.58 -15.73
N GLU A 201 -4.66 -9.56 -15.01
CA GLU A 201 -6.00 -9.32 -15.51
C GLU A 201 -6.70 -8.28 -14.64
N VAL A 202 -7.37 -7.34 -15.31
CA VAL A 202 -8.13 -6.25 -14.68
C VAL A 202 -9.60 -6.43 -15.05
N ASN A 203 -10.46 -6.42 -14.05
CA ASN A 203 -11.89 -6.35 -14.19
C ASN A 203 -12.37 -5.06 -13.55
N ASP A 204 -12.92 -4.16 -14.35
CA ASP A 204 -13.38 -2.84 -13.95
C ASP A 204 -14.84 -2.67 -14.36
N SER A 205 -15.67 -2.10 -13.48
CA SER A 205 -17.11 -1.88 -13.77
C SER A 205 -17.34 -1.03 -15.01
N ASP A 206 -16.37 -0.20 -15.41
CA ASP A 206 -16.45 0.67 -16.57
C ASP A 206 -15.99 -0.01 -17.86
N LEU A 207 -15.44 -1.23 -17.77
CA LEU A 207 -15.00 -2.01 -18.92
C LEU A 207 -16.07 -3.02 -19.35
N GLU A 208 -16.35 -3.09 -20.65
CA GLU A 208 -17.25 -4.12 -21.20
C GLU A 208 -16.69 -5.54 -21.04
N LYS A 209 -15.36 -5.68 -20.98
CA LYS A 209 -14.65 -6.97 -20.85
C LYS A 209 -13.40 -6.79 -20.01
N PRO A 210 -12.97 -7.82 -19.27
CA PRO A 210 -11.69 -7.83 -18.61
C PRO A 210 -10.53 -7.53 -19.56
N SER A 211 -9.56 -6.77 -19.09
CA SER A 211 -8.33 -6.45 -19.83
C SER A 211 -7.15 -7.20 -19.22
N SER A 212 -6.24 -7.69 -20.06
CA SER A 212 -5.07 -8.43 -19.58
C SER A 212 -3.77 -7.88 -20.16
N ALA A 213 -2.69 -8.06 -19.38
CA ALA A 213 -1.34 -7.73 -19.81
C ALA A 213 -0.35 -8.78 -19.31
N SER A 214 0.74 -8.97 -20.08
CA SER A 214 1.81 -9.90 -19.67
C SER A 214 3.16 -9.41 -20.18
N MET A 215 4.22 -9.86 -19.54
CA MET A 215 5.60 -9.60 -19.97
C MET A 215 6.52 -10.75 -19.61
N ILE A 216 7.47 -11.00 -20.49
CA ILE A 216 8.65 -11.83 -20.22
C ILE A 216 9.88 -10.98 -20.49
N ARG A 217 10.81 -10.96 -19.56
CA ARG A 217 12.08 -10.26 -19.66
C ARG A 217 13.25 -11.19 -19.34
N VAL A 218 14.26 -11.13 -20.19
CA VAL A 218 15.52 -11.86 -19.99
C VAL A 218 16.66 -10.82 -19.91
N ASP A 219 17.39 -10.82 -18.83
CA ASP A 219 18.56 -10.00 -18.62
C ASP A 219 19.79 -10.93 -18.58
N LEU A 220 20.70 -10.79 -19.55
CA LEU A 220 21.95 -11.56 -19.64
C LEU A 220 23.12 -10.66 -19.24
N ARG A 221 23.96 -11.15 -18.29
CA ARG A 221 25.14 -10.46 -17.80
C ARG A 221 26.24 -11.43 -17.45
#